data_98db061c0d07464dd344b148c1dfb76d
#
_entry.id   98db061c0d07464dd344b148c1dfb76d
#
_cell.length_a   1.000
_cell.length_b   1.000
_cell.length_c   1.000
_cell.angle_alpha   90.00
_cell.angle_beta   90.00
_cell.angle_gamma   90.00
#
_symmetry.space_group_name_H-M   'P 1'
#
loop_
_entity.id
_entity.type
_entity.pdbx_description
1 polymer ?
#
loop_
_entity_poly.entity_id
_entity_poly.type
_entity_poly.pdbx_seq_one_letter_code
_entity_poly.pdbx_strand_id
1 'polypeptide(L)'
;MVKCRLGEEKQTVFQLMRKFIAYQFTEEPLQIKSIVSPEGVKGYIYVEAFKQTHVKQAIDGIGSLRMGLYAQQMVPIKEMTDVLRVVKEQSVMKPKSWVRLKRGIFKDDIAQVDYVDVAQNQVHLKLIPRIDYSRPRGALRTAQSDADAKKKRKIRPPLKLFDLEAIRAVGGEVTSDGDFLIFEGNRYSRKGFLYKNFAMSAILADGVKPTLIELERFEEAVEGVDLAVCFAF
;
A
#
# COMPACT_ATOMS: atom_id res chain seq x y z
N MET A 1 22.32 -6.58 -20.14
CA MET A 1 21.70 -5.29 -19.82
C MET A 1 22.09 -4.28 -20.89
N VAL A 2 21.12 -3.54 -21.42
CA VAL A 2 21.32 -2.55 -22.50
C VAL A 2 20.74 -1.22 -22.04
N LYS A 3 21.50 -0.13 -22.24
CA LYS A 3 21.07 1.21 -21.84
C LYS A 3 20.09 1.80 -22.86
N CYS A 4 18.96 2.31 -22.37
CA CYS A 4 17.94 2.97 -23.18
C CYS A 4 17.67 4.41 -22.68
N ARG A 5 16.77 5.12 -23.36
CA ARG A 5 16.29 6.41 -22.87
C ARG A 5 15.42 6.20 -21.63
N LEU A 6 15.62 7.06 -20.64
CA LEU A 6 14.88 7.06 -19.39
C LEU A 6 13.39 7.35 -19.67
N GLY A 7 12.52 6.48 -19.19
CA GLY A 7 11.07 6.59 -19.39
C GLY A 7 10.53 5.92 -20.66
N GLU A 8 11.42 5.51 -21.60
CA GLU A 8 11.04 4.83 -22.84
C GLU A 8 11.33 3.31 -22.80
N GLU A 9 11.58 2.73 -21.61
CA GLU A 9 11.99 1.33 -21.45
C GLU A 9 10.94 0.37 -22.03
N LYS A 10 9.68 0.50 -21.64
CA LYS A 10 8.58 -0.34 -22.15
C LYS A 10 8.39 -0.17 -23.66
N GLN A 11 8.44 1.07 -24.15
CA GLN A 11 8.30 1.35 -25.56
C GLN A 11 9.46 0.74 -26.38
N THR A 12 10.67 0.78 -25.84
CA THR A 12 11.85 0.16 -26.45
C THR A 12 11.71 -1.36 -26.54
N VAL A 13 11.19 -2.02 -25.52
CA VAL A 13 10.87 -3.44 -25.54
C VAL A 13 9.86 -3.77 -26.66
N PHE A 14 8.79 -2.98 -26.78
CA PHE A 14 7.82 -3.15 -27.87
C PHE A 14 8.45 -2.98 -29.27
N GLN A 15 9.32 -2.00 -29.45
CA GLN A 15 10.05 -1.80 -30.73
C GLN A 15 10.93 -3.01 -31.05
N LEU A 16 11.67 -3.54 -30.07
CA LEU A 16 12.48 -4.75 -30.23
C LEU A 16 11.63 -5.98 -30.56
N MET A 17 10.49 -6.16 -29.91
CA MET A 17 9.56 -7.25 -30.20
C MET A 17 9.00 -7.14 -31.62
N ARG A 18 8.60 -5.95 -32.05
CA ARG A 18 8.12 -5.73 -33.44
C ARG A 18 9.22 -6.06 -34.45
N LYS A 19 10.45 -5.64 -34.20
CA LYS A 19 11.60 -5.98 -35.04
C LYS A 19 11.83 -7.48 -35.05
N PHE A 20 11.81 -8.15 -33.91
CA PHE A 20 11.96 -9.60 -33.81
C PHE A 20 10.91 -10.35 -34.66
N ILE A 21 9.65 -9.97 -34.55
CA ILE A 21 8.56 -10.55 -35.35
C ILE A 21 8.76 -10.33 -36.85
N ALA A 22 9.17 -9.11 -37.24
CA ALA A 22 9.41 -8.79 -38.64
C ALA A 22 10.57 -9.60 -39.25
N TYR A 23 11.61 -9.89 -38.46
CA TYR A 23 12.77 -10.67 -38.91
C TYR A 23 12.62 -12.19 -38.76
N GLN A 24 11.55 -12.65 -38.10
CA GLN A 24 11.33 -14.08 -37.83
C GLN A 24 11.25 -14.95 -39.09
N PHE A 25 10.74 -14.38 -40.18
CA PHE A 25 10.55 -15.08 -41.47
C PHE A 25 11.56 -14.65 -42.54
N THR A 26 12.61 -13.92 -42.18
CA THR A 26 13.69 -13.53 -43.09
C THR A 26 14.80 -14.58 -43.10
N GLU A 27 15.71 -14.49 -44.05
CA GLU A 27 16.85 -15.42 -44.17
C GLU A 27 17.78 -15.37 -42.94
N GLU A 28 17.84 -14.21 -42.26
CA GLU A 28 18.62 -14.02 -41.03
C GLU A 28 17.72 -13.64 -39.84
N PRO A 29 17.08 -14.59 -39.17
CA PRO A 29 16.23 -14.30 -38.02
C PRO A 29 17.06 -13.80 -36.82
N LEU A 30 16.50 -12.87 -36.07
CA LEU A 30 17.14 -12.38 -34.84
C LEU A 30 17.17 -13.48 -33.76
N GLN A 31 18.37 -13.79 -33.26
CA GLN A 31 18.57 -14.87 -32.28
C GLN A 31 18.51 -14.33 -30.84
N ILE A 32 17.35 -13.76 -30.49
CA ILE A 32 17.04 -13.31 -29.14
C ILE A 32 16.05 -14.29 -28.51
N LYS A 33 16.19 -14.57 -27.20
CA LYS A 33 15.30 -15.46 -26.45
C LYS A 33 14.24 -14.70 -25.69
N SER A 34 14.64 -13.66 -24.95
CA SER A 34 13.72 -12.87 -24.15
C SER A 34 14.19 -11.43 -24.01
N ILE A 35 13.23 -10.53 -23.76
CA ILE A 35 13.49 -9.12 -23.48
C ILE A 35 12.65 -8.76 -22.25
N VAL A 36 13.29 -8.14 -21.26
CA VAL A 36 12.63 -7.78 -19.99
C VAL A 36 12.92 -6.32 -19.64
N SER A 37 11.90 -5.59 -19.25
CA SER A 37 12.00 -4.25 -18.65
C SER A 37 11.41 -4.30 -17.25
N PRO A 38 12.23 -4.50 -16.20
CA PRO A 38 11.76 -4.52 -14.82
C PRO A 38 11.32 -3.13 -14.38
N GLU A 39 10.22 -3.03 -13.64
CA GLU A 39 9.67 -1.74 -13.20
C GLU A 39 10.59 -0.94 -12.25
N GLY A 40 11.46 -1.64 -11.51
CA GLY A 40 12.41 -1.02 -10.58
C GLY A 40 13.68 -0.45 -11.21
N VAL A 41 13.94 -0.73 -12.49
CA VAL A 41 15.18 -0.34 -13.18
C VAL A 41 14.87 0.64 -14.28
N LYS A 42 15.31 1.88 -14.10
CA LYS A 42 15.09 2.96 -15.10
C LYS A 42 16.31 3.16 -15.99
N GLY A 43 16.09 3.39 -17.28
CA GLY A 43 17.13 3.65 -18.27
C GLY A 43 17.86 2.41 -18.77
N TYR A 44 17.37 1.21 -18.45
CA TYR A 44 17.95 -0.07 -18.89
C TYR A 44 16.88 -1.08 -19.23
N ILE A 45 17.19 -1.95 -20.19
CA ILE A 45 16.44 -3.15 -20.54
C ILE A 45 17.36 -4.36 -20.47
N TYR A 46 16.81 -5.55 -20.27
CA TYR A 46 17.55 -6.79 -20.27
C TYR A 46 17.18 -7.59 -21.52
N VAL A 47 18.19 -8.06 -22.22
CA VAL A 47 18.05 -8.86 -23.45
C VAL A 47 18.79 -10.17 -23.24
N GLU A 48 18.09 -11.30 -23.40
CA GLU A 48 18.66 -12.64 -23.35
C GLU A 48 19.02 -13.11 -24.76
N ALA A 49 20.26 -13.49 -24.95
CA ALA A 49 20.77 -14.07 -26.18
C ALA A 49 21.97 -14.98 -25.91
N PHE A 50 22.31 -15.88 -26.84
CA PHE A 50 23.49 -16.76 -26.70
C PHE A 50 24.81 -16.03 -26.87
N LYS A 51 24.85 -15.00 -27.71
CA LYS A 51 26.05 -14.26 -28.02
C LYS A 51 25.80 -12.75 -27.98
N GLN A 52 26.82 -11.98 -27.61
CA GLN A 52 26.75 -10.52 -27.62
C GLN A 52 26.49 -9.96 -29.03
N THR A 53 26.96 -10.64 -30.08
CA THR A 53 26.72 -10.27 -31.48
C THR A 53 25.22 -10.26 -31.81
N HIS A 54 24.46 -11.21 -31.30
CA HIS A 54 23.00 -11.29 -31.51
C HIS A 54 22.29 -10.09 -30.85
N VAL A 55 22.77 -9.66 -29.69
CA VAL A 55 22.24 -8.45 -29.04
C VAL A 55 22.55 -7.21 -29.87
N LYS A 56 23.77 -7.10 -30.44
CA LYS A 56 24.15 -5.97 -31.30
C LYS A 56 23.26 -5.88 -32.53
N GLN A 57 23.01 -7.01 -33.22
CA GLN A 57 22.11 -7.06 -34.39
C GLN A 57 20.69 -6.64 -34.03
N ALA A 58 20.23 -7.04 -32.83
CA ALA A 58 18.88 -6.72 -32.38
C ALA A 58 18.67 -5.24 -32.09
N ILE A 59 19.64 -4.60 -31.42
CA ILE A 59 19.54 -3.19 -31.01
C ILE A 59 19.82 -2.22 -32.16
N ASP A 60 20.43 -2.70 -33.22
CA ASP A 60 20.73 -1.87 -34.40
C ASP A 60 19.45 -1.30 -35.01
N GLY A 61 19.47 -0.02 -35.39
CA GLY A 61 18.30 0.67 -35.95
C GLY A 61 17.19 1.06 -34.98
N ILE A 62 17.36 0.88 -33.65
CA ILE A 62 16.40 1.33 -32.65
C ILE A 62 16.85 2.64 -32.01
N GLY A 63 16.14 3.74 -32.32
CA GLY A 63 16.56 5.10 -31.94
C GLY A 63 16.51 5.38 -30.41
N SER A 64 15.78 4.60 -29.62
CA SER A 64 15.72 4.72 -28.17
C SER A 64 16.91 4.04 -27.46
N LEU A 65 17.65 3.16 -28.16
CA LEU A 65 18.83 2.48 -27.67
C LEU A 65 20.07 3.23 -28.10
N ARG A 66 20.94 3.54 -27.16
CA ARG A 66 22.20 4.21 -27.49
C ARG A 66 23.22 3.17 -27.96
N MET A 67 23.68 3.33 -29.21
CA MET A 67 24.80 2.59 -29.74
C MET A 67 26.10 3.14 -29.14
N GLY A 68 26.83 2.35 -28.40
CA GLY A 68 28.11 2.68 -27.82
C GLY A 68 28.69 1.54 -26.99
N LEU A 69 30.01 1.53 -26.87
CA LEU A 69 30.75 0.51 -26.10
C LEU A 69 30.28 0.35 -24.65
N TYR A 70 29.66 1.38 -24.08
CA TYR A 70 29.17 1.40 -22.70
C TYR A 70 27.67 1.08 -22.59
N ALA A 71 27.01 0.83 -23.70
CA ALA A 71 25.56 0.60 -23.71
C ALA A 71 25.16 -0.83 -23.37
N GLN A 72 26.11 -1.77 -23.43
CA GLN A 72 25.85 -3.19 -23.20
C GLN A 72 26.75 -3.71 -22.07
N GLN A 73 26.14 -4.26 -21.05
CA GLN A 73 26.83 -4.84 -19.92
C GLN A 73 26.31 -6.27 -19.66
N MET A 74 27.24 -7.21 -19.46
CA MET A 74 26.87 -8.55 -19.02
C MET A 74 26.28 -8.50 -17.61
N VAL A 75 25.17 -9.21 -17.40
CA VAL A 75 24.54 -9.33 -16.09
C VAL A 75 25.14 -10.53 -15.36
N PRO A 76 25.64 -10.38 -14.12
CA PRO A 76 26.13 -11.48 -13.32
C PRO A 76 25.02 -12.51 -13.05
N ILE A 77 25.39 -13.80 -12.97
CA ILE A 77 24.43 -14.90 -12.73
C ILE A 77 23.62 -14.68 -11.46
N LYS A 78 24.20 -14.09 -10.43
CA LYS A 78 23.53 -13.79 -9.16
C LYS A 78 22.37 -12.79 -9.30
N GLU A 79 22.45 -11.90 -10.28
CA GLU A 79 21.42 -10.88 -10.53
C GLU A 79 20.33 -11.38 -11.50
N MET A 80 20.57 -12.46 -12.24
CA MET A 80 19.60 -12.99 -13.22
C MET A 80 18.27 -13.39 -12.58
N THR A 81 18.31 -13.97 -11.39
CA THR A 81 17.09 -14.36 -10.65
C THR A 81 16.25 -13.17 -10.23
N ASP A 82 16.91 -12.05 -9.89
CA ASP A 82 16.21 -10.83 -9.48
C ASP A 82 15.60 -10.10 -10.69
N VAL A 83 16.25 -10.15 -11.86
CA VAL A 83 15.72 -9.59 -13.12
C VAL A 83 14.42 -10.26 -13.54
N LEU A 84 14.31 -11.57 -13.36
CA LEU A 84 13.14 -12.36 -13.71
C LEU A 84 12.07 -12.40 -12.61
N ARG A 85 12.34 -11.78 -11.47
CA ARG A 85 11.41 -11.75 -10.35
C ARG A 85 10.17 -10.93 -10.73
N VAL A 86 9.03 -11.59 -10.77
CA VAL A 86 7.74 -10.89 -10.96
C VAL A 86 7.45 -10.08 -9.71
N VAL A 87 7.55 -8.77 -9.81
CA VAL A 87 7.04 -7.88 -8.78
C VAL A 87 5.52 -7.90 -8.91
N LYS A 88 4.82 -8.44 -7.90
CA LYS A 88 3.37 -8.32 -7.85
C LYS A 88 3.01 -6.84 -7.91
N GLU A 89 2.23 -6.47 -8.90
CA GLU A 89 1.57 -5.17 -8.89
C GLU A 89 0.88 -5.03 -7.54
N GLN A 90 1.12 -3.90 -6.88
CA GLN A 90 0.42 -3.62 -5.63
C GLN A 90 -1.06 -3.72 -5.93
N SER A 91 -1.73 -4.65 -5.28
CA SER A 91 -3.16 -4.81 -5.46
C SER A 91 -3.82 -3.47 -5.21
N VAL A 92 -4.54 -2.96 -6.21
CA VAL A 92 -5.28 -1.71 -6.08
C VAL A 92 -6.24 -1.90 -4.91
N MET A 93 -5.99 -1.18 -3.83
CA MET A 93 -6.86 -1.25 -2.65
C MET A 93 -8.26 -0.83 -3.05
N LYS A 94 -9.22 -1.73 -2.86
CA LYS A 94 -10.63 -1.45 -3.16
C LYS A 94 -11.32 -0.85 -1.93
N PRO A 95 -12.29 0.04 -2.10
CA PRO A 95 -13.17 0.44 -1.01
C PRO A 95 -13.78 -0.79 -0.33
N LYS A 96 -13.99 -0.71 0.99
CA LYS A 96 -14.48 -1.79 1.86
C LYS A 96 -13.54 -2.99 2.03
N SER A 97 -12.34 -3.00 1.42
CA SER A 97 -11.35 -4.03 1.68
C SER A 97 -10.73 -3.88 3.07
N TRP A 98 -10.17 -4.99 3.60
CA TRP A 98 -9.54 -5.03 4.90
C TRP A 98 -8.03 -4.85 4.79
N VAL A 99 -7.47 -4.05 5.69
CA VAL A 99 -6.04 -3.76 5.75
C VAL A 99 -5.54 -3.79 7.20
N ARG A 100 -4.23 -3.99 7.39
CA ARG A 100 -3.58 -3.85 8.71
C ARG A 100 -2.58 -2.72 8.70
N LEU A 101 -2.46 -2.03 9.81
CA LEU A 101 -1.50 -0.96 9.99
C LEU A 101 -0.15 -1.53 10.42
N LYS A 102 0.95 -1.08 9.77
CA LYS A 102 2.32 -1.58 10.03
C LYS A 102 2.99 -0.91 11.21
N ARG A 103 2.57 0.31 11.57
CA ARG A 103 3.28 1.14 12.57
C ARG A 103 2.35 2.08 13.31
N GLY A 104 2.88 2.70 14.38
CA GLY A 104 2.16 3.64 15.23
C GLY A 104 1.32 2.95 16.30
N ILE A 105 0.42 3.73 16.91
CA ILE A 105 -0.47 3.25 17.99
C ILE A 105 -1.43 2.15 17.51
N PHE A 106 -1.72 2.12 16.21
CA PHE A 106 -2.61 1.15 15.56
C PHE A 106 -1.85 -0.01 14.89
N LYS A 107 -0.56 -0.22 15.23
CA LYS A 107 0.21 -1.32 14.67
C LYS A 107 -0.55 -2.64 14.84
N ASP A 108 -0.62 -3.44 13.76
CA ASP A 108 -1.32 -4.73 13.67
C ASP A 108 -2.85 -4.68 13.84
N ASP A 109 -3.43 -3.49 14.08
CA ASP A 109 -4.88 -3.34 14.09
C ASP A 109 -5.45 -3.44 12.69
N ILE A 110 -6.65 -4.03 12.61
CA ILE A 110 -7.40 -4.11 11.39
C ILE A 110 -8.15 -2.81 11.14
N ALA A 111 -8.24 -2.43 9.88
CA ALA A 111 -9.01 -1.29 9.43
C ALA A 111 -9.74 -1.62 8.12
N GLN A 112 -10.85 -0.97 7.88
CA GLN A 112 -11.57 -1.06 6.61
C GLN A 112 -11.25 0.15 5.76
N VAL A 113 -10.97 -0.08 4.47
CA VAL A 113 -10.74 1.00 3.51
C VAL A 113 -12.06 1.69 3.21
N ASP A 114 -12.12 2.99 3.45
CA ASP A 114 -13.24 3.84 3.08
C ASP A 114 -13.07 4.27 1.61
N TYR A 115 -12.03 5.03 1.33
CA TYR A 115 -11.63 5.35 -0.04
C TYR A 115 -10.11 5.54 -0.16
N VAL A 116 -9.62 5.51 -1.40
CA VAL A 116 -8.19 5.61 -1.72
C VAL A 116 -7.94 6.87 -2.52
N ASP A 117 -7.08 7.75 -2.01
CA ASP A 117 -6.57 8.91 -2.75
C ASP A 117 -5.20 8.56 -3.34
N VAL A 118 -5.22 8.16 -4.60
CA VAL A 118 -4.02 7.78 -5.35
C VAL A 118 -3.13 9.00 -5.61
N ALA A 119 -3.73 10.19 -5.81
CA ALA A 119 -2.99 11.41 -6.11
C ALA A 119 -2.10 11.85 -4.95
N GLN A 120 -2.61 11.74 -3.72
CA GLN A 120 -1.87 12.07 -2.50
C GLN A 120 -1.12 10.88 -1.89
N ASN A 121 -1.22 9.69 -2.49
CA ASN A 121 -0.66 8.45 -1.95
C ASN A 121 -1.15 8.14 -0.52
N GLN A 122 -2.43 8.42 -0.26
CA GLN A 122 -3.10 8.26 1.01
C GLN A 122 -4.32 7.35 0.91
N VAL A 123 -4.65 6.74 2.03
CA VAL A 123 -5.85 5.89 2.17
C VAL A 123 -6.64 6.36 3.38
N HIS A 124 -7.92 6.57 3.19
CA HIS A 124 -8.87 6.88 4.25
C HIS A 124 -9.38 5.58 4.84
N LEU A 125 -9.19 5.42 6.14
CA LEU A 125 -9.51 4.19 6.86
C LEU A 125 -10.56 4.43 7.93
N LYS A 126 -11.51 3.49 8.03
CA LYS A 126 -12.42 3.30 9.15
C LYS A 126 -11.78 2.30 10.11
N LEU A 127 -11.56 2.68 11.36
CA LEU A 127 -10.91 1.84 12.37
C LEU A 127 -11.51 2.06 13.76
N ILE A 128 -11.25 1.12 14.66
CA ILE A 128 -11.64 1.24 16.06
C ILE A 128 -10.58 2.08 16.78
N PRO A 129 -10.96 3.17 17.46
CA PRO A 129 -10.00 4.04 18.11
C PRO A 129 -9.31 3.39 19.31
N ARG A 130 -8.13 3.93 19.65
CA ARG A 130 -7.37 3.63 20.86
C ARG A 130 -7.21 4.90 21.66
N ILE A 131 -8.14 5.15 22.54
CA ILE A 131 -8.19 6.37 23.37
C ILE A 131 -7.96 5.97 24.83
N ASP A 132 -7.12 6.72 25.51
CA ASP A 132 -6.96 6.60 26.96
C ASP A 132 -8.05 7.43 27.66
N TYR A 133 -9.07 6.76 28.18
CA TYR A 133 -10.17 7.38 28.90
C TYR A 133 -9.83 7.69 30.35
N SER A 134 -8.68 7.21 30.87
CA SER A 134 -8.23 7.50 32.23
C SER A 134 -7.50 8.85 32.36
N ARG A 135 -7.16 9.48 31.25
CA ARG A 135 -6.40 10.72 31.21
C ARG A 135 -7.32 11.95 31.38
N PRO A 136 -7.15 12.76 32.45
CA PRO A 136 -7.85 14.03 32.58
C PRO A 136 -7.51 15.01 31.45
N ARG A 137 -8.50 15.75 30.97
CA ARG A 137 -8.39 16.71 29.86
C ARG A 137 -8.98 18.06 30.23
N GLY A 138 -8.71 19.09 29.41
CA GLY A 138 -9.26 20.43 29.62
C GLY A 138 -8.94 20.99 31.00
N ALA A 139 -9.94 21.52 31.67
CA ALA A 139 -9.83 22.11 33.02
C ALA A 139 -9.44 21.10 34.11
N LEU A 140 -9.64 19.82 33.90
CA LEU A 140 -9.25 18.75 34.85
C LEU A 140 -7.77 18.34 34.73
N ARG A 141 -7.04 18.94 33.82
CA ARG A 141 -5.63 18.63 33.60
C ARG A 141 -4.74 19.26 34.65
N THR A 142 -3.93 18.45 35.34
CA THR A 142 -2.96 18.91 36.34
C THR A 142 -1.54 18.55 35.91
N ALA A 143 -0.52 19.26 36.44
CA ALA A 143 0.89 18.97 36.13
C ALA A 143 1.31 17.55 36.51
N GLN A 144 0.73 16.98 37.57
CA GLN A 144 0.91 15.60 38.00
C GLN A 144 0.30 14.60 37.02
N SER A 145 -0.90 14.90 36.48
CA SER A 145 -1.53 14.07 35.46
C SER A 145 -0.73 13.98 34.17
N ASP A 146 0.02 15.04 33.82
CA ASP A 146 0.90 15.05 32.66
C ASP A 146 2.18 14.22 32.84
N ALA A 147 2.74 14.21 34.04
CA ALA A 147 3.89 13.38 34.39
C ALA A 147 3.52 11.88 34.35
N ASP A 148 2.37 11.51 34.90
CA ASP A 148 1.84 10.15 34.86
C ASP A 148 1.46 9.73 33.43
N ALA A 149 0.92 10.63 32.64
CA ALA A 149 0.64 10.38 31.22
C ALA A 149 1.92 10.12 30.42
N LYS A 150 3.03 10.82 30.72
CA LYS A 150 4.34 10.55 30.09
C LYS A 150 4.87 9.15 30.43
N LYS A 151 4.68 8.68 31.67
CA LYS A 151 5.05 7.31 32.08
C LYS A 151 4.14 6.26 31.42
N LYS A 152 2.83 6.51 31.38
CA LYS A 152 1.82 5.59 30.77
C LYS A 152 1.87 5.55 29.23
N ARG A 153 2.51 6.49 28.53
CA ARG A 153 2.63 6.48 27.06
C ARG A 153 3.28 5.20 26.49
N LYS A 154 3.93 4.40 27.31
CA LYS A 154 4.48 3.09 26.91
C LYS A 154 3.41 2.01 26.81
N ILE A 155 2.23 2.21 27.41
CA ILE A 155 1.13 1.23 27.40
C ILE A 155 0.15 1.64 26.31
N ARG A 156 -0.08 0.72 25.38
CA ARG A 156 -1.03 0.92 24.29
C ARG A 156 -2.46 0.87 24.81
N PRO A 157 -3.30 1.89 24.60
CA PRO A 157 -4.69 1.87 25.04
C PRO A 157 -5.46 0.72 24.38
N PRO A 158 -6.47 0.14 25.06
CA PRO A 158 -7.30 -0.90 24.49
C PRO A 158 -8.12 -0.38 23.31
N LEU A 159 -8.51 -1.28 22.41
CA LEU A 159 -9.48 -1.01 21.35
C LEU A 159 -10.87 -0.85 21.99
N LYS A 160 -11.42 0.35 21.88
CA LYS A 160 -12.80 0.65 22.33
C LYS A 160 -13.40 1.68 21.36
N LEU A 161 -14.66 1.51 21.00
CA LEU A 161 -15.41 2.50 20.23
C LEU A 161 -15.43 3.84 20.97
N PHE A 162 -15.52 4.94 20.23
CA PHE A 162 -15.54 6.27 20.80
C PHE A 162 -16.78 6.45 21.67
N ASP A 163 -16.56 6.79 22.92
CA ASP A 163 -17.57 6.99 23.94
C ASP A 163 -17.60 8.46 24.34
N LEU A 164 -18.64 9.16 23.87
CA LEU A 164 -18.79 10.60 24.06
C LEU A 164 -18.94 10.96 25.55
N GLU A 165 -19.69 10.17 26.30
CA GLU A 165 -19.96 10.41 27.72
C GLU A 165 -18.69 10.25 28.54
N ALA A 166 -17.95 9.17 28.29
CA ALA A 166 -16.66 8.93 28.95
C ALA A 166 -15.62 10.03 28.67
N ILE A 167 -15.60 10.59 27.46
CA ILE A 167 -14.70 11.70 27.12
C ILE A 167 -15.12 12.99 27.84
N ARG A 168 -16.41 13.30 27.91
CA ARG A 168 -16.92 14.46 28.65
C ARG A 168 -16.64 14.36 30.14
N ALA A 169 -16.76 13.17 30.70
CA ALA A 169 -16.47 12.93 32.12
C ALA A 169 -15.02 13.22 32.48
N VAL A 170 -14.08 13.03 31.58
CA VAL A 170 -12.66 13.35 31.80
C VAL A 170 -12.28 14.77 31.35
N GLY A 171 -13.26 15.62 31.05
CA GLY A 171 -13.05 17.02 30.65
C GLY A 171 -12.64 17.21 29.18
N GLY A 172 -12.92 16.23 28.31
CA GLY A 172 -12.64 16.37 26.88
C GLY A 172 -13.72 17.17 26.16
N GLU A 173 -13.30 18.10 25.32
CA GLU A 173 -14.19 18.87 24.45
C GLU A 173 -14.41 18.13 23.15
N VAL A 174 -15.67 17.93 22.77
CA VAL A 174 -16.08 17.28 21.52
C VAL A 174 -16.99 18.22 20.75
N THR A 175 -16.63 18.51 19.50
CA THR A 175 -17.43 19.29 18.57
C THR A 175 -18.16 18.37 17.59
N SER A 176 -19.31 18.80 17.11
CA SER A 176 -20.07 18.07 16.09
C SER A 176 -19.92 18.75 14.73
N ASP A 177 -19.60 17.96 13.71
CA ASP A 177 -19.50 18.38 12.31
C ASP A 177 -20.38 17.46 11.46
N GLY A 178 -21.64 17.84 11.29
CA GLY A 178 -22.64 17.02 10.61
C GLY A 178 -22.83 15.65 11.27
N ASP A 179 -22.49 14.58 10.55
CA ASP A 179 -22.59 13.21 11.04
C ASP A 179 -21.36 12.74 11.81
N PHE A 180 -20.36 13.59 11.93
CA PHE A 180 -19.12 13.27 12.63
C PHE A 180 -18.94 14.05 13.92
N LEU A 181 -18.26 13.45 14.86
CA LEU A 181 -17.76 14.05 16.07
C LEU A 181 -16.28 14.34 15.92
N ILE A 182 -15.84 15.52 16.24
CA ILE A 182 -14.41 15.91 16.20
C ILE A 182 -13.87 15.96 17.62
N PHE A 183 -12.82 15.19 17.85
CA PHE A 183 -12.11 15.15 19.11
C PHE A 183 -10.59 15.04 18.88
N GLU A 184 -9.81 15.92 19.52
CA GLU A 184 -8.34 16.01 19.35
C GLU A 184 -7.89 15.99 17.87
N GLY A 185 -8.64 16.68 16.98
CA GLY A 185 -8.34 16.79 15.55
C GLY A 185 -8.64 15.52 14.72
N ASN A 186 -9.26 14.52 15.32
CA ASN A 186 -9.69 13.30 14.62
C ASN A 186 -11.22 13.28 14.46
N ARG A 187 -11.68 12.64 13.39
CA ARG A 187 -13.11 12.50 13.06
C ARG A 187 -13.62 11.14 13.50
N TYR A 188 -14.72 11.13 14.22
CA TYR A 188 -15.37 9.92 14.71
C TYR A 188 -16.80 9.88 14.21
N SER A 189 -17.28 8.72 13.78
CA SER A 189 -18.69 8.56 13.47
C SER A 189 -19.53 8.55 14.74
N ARG A 190 -20.84 8.78 14.62
CA ARG A 190 -21.77 8.63 15.76
C ARG A 190 -21.79 7.23 16.35
N LYS A 191 -21.42 6.20 15.55
CA LYS A 191 -21.26 4.80 15.97
C LYS A 191 -19.93 4.51 16.67
N GLY A 192 -19.05 5.51 16.80
CA GLY A 192 -17.79 5.40 17.53
C GLY A 192 -16.57 4.96 16.71
N PHE A 193 -16.66 4.83 15.39
CA PHE A 193 -15.50 4.53 14.54
C PHE A 193 -14.66 5.76 14.24
N LEU A 194 -13.36 5.60 14.22
CA LEU A 194 -12.40 6.62 13.82
C LEU A 194 -12.21 6.61 12.30
N TYR A 195 -12.30 7.78 11.67
CA TYR A 195 -11.95 8.01 10.27
C TYR A 195 -10.66 8.81 10.19
N LYS A 196 -9.62 8.21 9.63
CA LYS A 196 -8.30 8.84 9.56
C LYS A 196 -7.54 8.44 8.30
N ASN A 197 -6.71 9.39 7.82
CA ASN A 197 -5.86 9.19 6.65
C ASN A 197 -4.52 8.58 7.04
N PHE A 198 -4.07 7.65 6.23
CA PHE A 198 -2.76 7.01 6.36
C PHE A 198 -2.05 6.96 5.02
N ALA A 199 -0.72 7.10 5.05
CA ALA A 199 0.08 6.88 3.85
C ALA A 199 0.00 5.40 3.43
N MET A 200 -0.05 5.11 2.13
CA MET A 200 -0.10 3.74 1.60
C MET A 200 1.06 2.87 2.10
N SER A 201 2.25 3.46 2.33
CA SER A 201 3.43 2.76 2.87
C SER A 201 3.25 2.24 4.30
N ALA A 202 2.32 2.82 5.08
CA ALA A 202 2.03 2.43 6.45
C ALA A 202 1.00 1.29 6.57
N ILE A 203 0.51 0.79 5.44
CA ILE A 203 -0.60 -0.16 5.35
C ILE A 203 -0.12 -1.48 4.74
N LEU A 204 -0.60 -2.58 5.26
CA LEU A 204 -0.51 -3.92 4.68
C LEU A 204 -1.88 -4.27 4.10
N ALA A 205 -1.95 -4.41 2.78
CA ALA A 205 -3.20 -4.73 2.07
C ALA A 205 -3.24 -6.18 1.58
N ASP A 206 -2.06 -6.76 1.28
CA ASP A 206 -1.99 -8.11 0.71
C ASP A 206 -2.16 -9.19 1.76
N GLY A 207 -3.02 -10.17 1.46
CA GLY A 207 -3.20 -11.35 2.29
C GLY A 207 -3.86 -11.10 3.66
N VAL A 208 -4.46 -9.93 3.87
CA VAL A 208 -5.13 -9.60 5.13
C VAL A 208 -6.47 -10.32 5.19
N LYS A 209 -6.57 -11.26 6.14
CA LYS A 209 -7.82 -11.93 6.49
C LYS A 209 -8.21 -11.51 7.91
N PRO A 210 -9.34 -10.83 8.09
CA PRO A 210 -9.83 -10.51 9.43
C PRO A 210 -10.28 -11.79 10.13
N THR A 211 -10.10 -11.83 11.46
CA THR A 211 -10.68 -12.88 12.31
C THR A 211 -12.14 -12.59 12.59
N LEU A 212 -12.92 -13.60 12.96
CA LEU A 212 -14.34 -13.42 13.32
C LEU A 212 -14.53 -12.38 14.42
N ILE A 213 -13.70 -12.43 15.46
CA ILE A 213 -13.73 -11.47 16.58
C ILE A 213 -13.46 -10.02 16.10
N GLU A 214 -12.57 -9.86 15.12
CA GLU A 214 -12.30 -8.54 14.54
C GLU A 214 -13.49 -8.07 13.70
N LEU A 215 -14.13 -8.95 12.94
CA LEU A 215 -15.32 -8.64 12.13
C LEU A 215 -16.51 -8.23 13.02
N GLU A 216 -16.81 -9.00 14.06
CA GLU A 216 -17.87 -8.69 15.01
C GLU A 216 -17.77 -7.27 15.59
N ARG A 217 -16.56 -6.77 15.82
CA ARG A 217 -16.33 -5.41 16.30
C ARG A 217 -16.64 -4.32 15.27
N PHE A 218 -16.62 -4.66 13.98
CA PHE A 218 -16.96 -3.76 12.88
C PHE A 218 -18.39 -3.92 12.40
N GLU A 219 -19.05 -5.01 12.76
CA GLU A 219 -20.48 -5.19 12.50
C GLU A 219 -21.24 -4.15 13.30
N GLU A 220 -22.01 -3.38 12.57
CA GLU A 220 -22.99 -2.50 13.18
C GLU A 220 -24.06 -3.42 13.75
N ALA A 221 -24.31 -3.33 15.04
CA ALA A 221 -25.48 -3.97 15.61
C ALA A 221 -26.70 -3.49 14.82
N VAL A 222 -27.18 -4.32 13.92
CA VAL A 222 -28.44 -4.11 13.23
C VAL A 222 -29.48 -4.40 14.28
N GLU A 223 -30.04 -3.36 14.88
CA GLU A 223 -31.17 -3.52 15.80
C GLU A 223 -32.26 -4.32 15.08
N GLY A 224 -32.53 -5.52 15.53
CA GLY A 224 -33.69 -6.32 15.13
C GLY A 224 -33.48 -7.43 14.09
N VAL A 225 -32.27 -7.83 13.76
CA VAL A 225 -32.06 -9.06 12.98
C VAL A 225 -31.50 -10.15 13.86
N ASP A 226 -32.35 -11.15 14.10
CA ASP A 226 -31.97 -12.39 14.81
C ASP A 226 -30.83 -13.08 14.01
N LEU A 227 -29.62 -13.07 14.57
CA LEU A 227 -28.43 -13.70 13.99
C LEU A 227 -28.52 -15.23 13.86
N ALA A 228 -29.64 -15.82 14.31
CA ALA A 228 -29.87 -17.26 14.23
C ALA A 228 -30.16 -17.80 12.81
N VAL A 229 -30.36 -16.93 11.81
CA VAL A 229 -30.77 -17.35 10.46
C VAL A 229 -29.61 -17.37 9.43
N CYS A 230 -28.42 -16.88 9.77
CA CYS A 230 -27.32 -16.78 8.80
C CYS A 230 -26.34 -17.97 8.78
N PHE A 231 -26.57 -19.05 9.52
CA PHE A 231 -25.69 -20.23 9.53
C PHE A 231 -26.29 -21.50 8.90
N ALA A 232 -27.33 -21.37 8.11
CA ALA A 232 -27.83 -22.49 7.32
C ALA A 232 -27.67 -22.16 5.83
N PHE A 233 -26.42 -22.38 5.27
CA PHE A 233 -26.15 -22.90 3.92
C PHE A 233 -24.64 -22.97 3.69
#